data_cacf9fe336be39b5a9631e099b0f7aa0
#
_entry.id   cacf9fe336be39b5a9631e099b0f7aa0
#
_cell.length_a   1.000
_cell.length_b   1.000
_cell.length_c   1.000
_cell.angle_alpha   90.00
_cell.angle_beta   90.00
_cell.angle_gamma   90.00
#
_symmetry.space_group_name_H-M   'P 1'
#
loop_
_entity.id
_entity.type
_entity.pdbx_description
1 polymer ?
#
loop_
_entity_poly.entity_id
_entity_poly.type
_entity_poly.pdbx_seq_one_letter_code
_entity_poly.pdbx_strand_id
1 'polypeptide(L)'
;MGKERVRCFVPEGSQKRKATRVRSLRQRWIVNSVVPIFVLLALIVGGVSLGISNYYYKGMLDGLERQARAQSGAFVDYFMDQGFANYLQRANQAISDYADKERVEMQFLSSVGRIQASSTSNLTVGTRPGTEDISRAVETNRISYFRGADPKTGEQILAVSHPLTVNGKVVGVLRFVTSLRQVNVQVRMTVLAVVLVAL
;
A
#
# COMPACT_ATOMS: atom_id res chain seq x y z
N MET A 1 42.04 56.55 -71.26
CA MET A 1 40.94 55.65 -71.60
C MET A 1 40.97 54.51 -70.53
N GLY A 2 40.25 54.66 -69.45
CA GLY A 2 40.19 53.70 -68.34
C GLY A 2 38.72 53.45 -68.02
N LYS A 3 38.29 52.23 -68.25
CA LYS A 3 36.97 51.75 -67.84
C LYS A 3 37.01 51.33 -66.42
N GLU A 4 36.42 52.08 -65.50
CA GLU A 4 36.11 51.67 -64.14
C GLU A 4 34.93 50.73 -64.15
N ARG A 5 35.11 49.53 -63.62
CA ARG A 5 34.05 48.58 -63.34
C ARG A 5 33.54 48.78 -61.92
N VAL A 6 32.36 49.29 -61.81
CA VAL A 6 31.61 49.30 -60.51
C VAL A 6 31.19 47.91 -60.18
N ARG A 7 31.69 47.39 -59.10
CA ARG A 7 31.19 46.11 -58.49
C ARG A 7 30.01 46.44 -57.60
N CYS A 8 28.87 45.98 -57.97
CA CYS A 8 27.71 45.94 -57.09
C CYS A 8 27.93 44.92 -56.02
N PHE A 9 28.00 45.35 -54.75
CA PHE A 9 28.01 44.51 -53.57
C PHE A 9 26.57 44.17 -53.16
N VAL A 10 26.17 42.93 -53.32
CA VAL A 10 24.86 42.40 -52.87
C VAL A 10 25.09 41.84 -51.45
N PRO A 11 24.44 42.32 -50.38
CA PRO A 11 24.51 41.70 -49.09
C PRO A 11 23.53 40.53 -49.07
N GLU A 12 24.07 39.33 -49.01
CA GLU A 12 23.34 38.08 -48.81
C GLU A 12 22.95 37.94 -47.32
N GLY A 13 21.84 38.60 -46.96
CA GLY A 13 21.22 38.47 -45.64
C GLY A 13 20.23 37.31 -45.63
N SER A 14 20.72 36.11 -45.41
CA SER A 14 19.86 34.95 -45.14
C SER A 14 19.17 35.11 -43.80
N GLN A 15 18.03 35.79 -43.79
CA GLN A 15 17.09 35.74 -42.65
C GLN A 15 16.42 34.38 -42.64
N LYS A 16 16.90 33.49 -41.77
CA LYS A 16 16.15 32.30 -41.33
C LYS A 16 14.86 32.76 -40.66
N ARG A 17 13.78 32.87 -41.41
CA ARG A 17 12.42 33.03 -40.90
C ARG A 17 12.13 31.78 -40.04
N LYS A 18 12.17 31.94 -38.71
CA LYS A 18 11.58 30.97 -37.78
C LYS A 18 10.10 30.87 -38.14
N ALA A 19 9.73 29.78 -38.79
CA ALA A 19 8.34 29.46 -39.05
C ALA A 19 7.65 29.27 -37.70
N THR A 20 7.06 30.32 -37.16
CA THR A 20 6.09 30.24 -36.08
C THR A 20 4.90 29.44 -36.62
N ARG A 21 4.83 28.18 -36.24
CA ARG A 21 3.73 27.26 -36.55
C ARG A 21 2.44 27.91 -36.03
N VAL A 22 1.74 28.65 -36.89
CA VAL A 22 0.45 29.26 -36.53
C VAL A 22 -0.52 28.14 -36.31
N ARG A 23 -0.77 27.81 -35.03
CA ARG A 23 -1.84 26.87 -34.62
C ARG A 23 -3.15 27.44 -35.19
N SER A 24 -3.84 26.67 -36.03
CA SER A 24 -5.10 27.07 -36.62
C SER A 24 -6.08 27.50 -35.53
N LEU A 25 -6.93 28.52 -35.79
CA LEU A 25 -7.95 29.00 -34.85
C LEU A 25 -8.79 27.83 -34.29
N ARG A 26 -9.08 26.85 -35.13
CA ARG A 26 -9.78 25.61 -34.75
C ARG A 26 -9.03 24.80 -33.69
N GLN A 27 -7.71 24.72 -33.76
CA GLN A 27 -6.87 24.01 -32.83
C GLN A 27 -6.77 24.72 -31.45
N ARG A 28 -6.76 26.07 -31.46
CA ARG A 28 -6.83 26.89 -30.26
C ARG A 28 -8.17 26.73 -29.52
N TRP A 29 -9.26 26.67 -30.27
CA TRP A 29 -10.60 26.54 -29.74
C TRP A 29 -10.81 25.16 -29.07
N ILE A 30 -10.38 24.09 -29.76
CA ILE A 30 -10.41 22.71 -29.22
C ILE A 30 -9.58 22.59 -27.93
N VAL A 31 -8.34 23.10 -27.93
CA VAL A 31 -7.48 23.04 -26.74
C VAL A 31 -8.07 23.82 -25.57
N ASN A 32 -8.64 25.00 -25.84
CA ASN A 32 -9.19 25.85 -24.77
C ASN A 32 -10.50 25.29 -24.16
N SER A 33 -11.26 24.49 -24.91
CA SER A 33 -12.51 23.90 -24.42
C SER A 33 -12.34 22.47 -23.90
N VAL A 34 -11.53 21.65 -24.55
CA VAL A 34 -11.38 20.24 -24.24
C VAL A 34 -10.42 20.02 -23.07
N VAL A 35 -9.31 20.76 -23.00
CA VAL A 35 -8.32 20.60 -21.92
C VAL A 35 -8.90 20.83 -20.52
N PRO A 36 -9.67 21.90 -20.23
CA PRO A 36 -10.23 22.08 -18.90
C PRO A 36 -11.24 20.99 -18.52
N ILE A 37 -11.99 20.43 -19.48
CA ILE A 37 -12.90 19.31 -19.22
C ILE A 37 -12.10 18.06 -18.83
N PHE A 38 -11.02 17.74 -19.55
CA PHE A 38 -10.15 16.61 -19.19
C PHE A 38 -9.47 16.79 -17.84
N VAL A 39 -9.01 18.00 -17.53
CA VAL A 39 -8.42 18.31 -16.22
C VAL A 39 -9.45 18.10 -15.10
N LEU A 40 -10.66 18.61 -15.27
CA LEU A 40 -11.73 18.45 -14.31
C LEU A 40 -12.09 16.97 -14.10
N LEU A 41 -12.21 16.22 -15.19
CA LEU A 41 -12.48 14.78 -15.15
C LEU A 41 -11.36 14.04 -14.42
N ALA A 42 -10.10 14.33 -14.70
CA ALA A 42 -8.94 13.73 -14.05
C ALA A 42 -8.91 14.03 -12.53
N LEU A 43 -9.29 15.25 -12.13
CA LEU A 43 -9.39 15.63 -10.72
C LEU A 43 -10.50 14.87 -10.00
N ILE A 44 -11.68 14.75 -10.62
CA ILE A 44 -12.81 14.00 -10.05
C ILE A 44 -12.43 12.52 -9.88
N VAL A 45 -11.89 11.91 -10.93
CA VAL A 45 -11.48 10.50 -10.91
C VAL A 45 -10.36 10.24 -9.90
N GLY A 46 -9.36 11.11 -9.87
CA GLY A 46 -8.27 11.04 -8.89
C GLY A 46 -8.78 11.17 -7.46
N GLY A 47 -9.65 12.13 -7.20
CA GLY A 47 -10.26 12.36 -5.89
C GLY A 47 -11.12 11.18 -5.42
N VAL A 48 -11.95 10.65 -6.29
CA VAL A 48 -12.79 9.46 -5.99
C VAL A 48 -11.93 8.23 -5.77
N SER A 49 -10.90 8.01 -6.58
CA SER A 49 -9.98 6.88 -6.44
C SER A 49 -9.23 6.91 -5.11
N LEU A 50 -8.73 8.08 -4.68
CA LEU A 50 -8.08 8.25 -3.39
C LEU A 50 -9.06 8.04 -2.23
N GLY A 51 -10.29 8.54 -2.34
CA GLY A 51 -11.33 8.37 -1.34
C GLY A 51 -11.70 6.91 -1.14
N ILE A 52 -11.95 6.18 -2.23
CA ILE A 52 -12.25 4.75 -2.21
C ILE A 52 -11.09 3.96 -1.61
N SER A 53 -9.87 4.22 -2.05
CA SER A 53 -8.67 3.56 -1.53
C SER A 53 -8.55 3.72 -0.01
N ASN A 54 -8.67 4.95 0.50
CA ASN A 54 -8.60 5.22 1.94
C ASN A 54 -9.74 4.55 2.73
N TYR A 55 -10.94 4.50 2.17
CA TYR A 55 -12.08 3.82 2.78
C TYR A 55 -11.83 2.31 2.92
N TYR A 56 -11.36 1.65 1.85
CA TYR A 56 -11.02 0.23 1.88
C TYR A 56 -9.92 -0.09 2.89
N TYR A 57 -8.86 0.72 2.94
CA TYR A 57 -7.77 0.51 3.91
C TYR A 57 -8.24 0.63 5.35
N LYS A 58 -9.06 1.64 5.67
CA LYS A 58 -9.62 1.79 7.00
C LYS A 58 -10.52 0.61 7.36
N GLY A 59 -11.41 0.20 6.46
CA GLY A 59 -12.28 -0.96 6.68
C GLY A 59 -11.51 -2.26 6.92
N MET A 60 -10.43 -2.51 6.18
CA MET A 60 -9.55 -3.65 6.41
C MET A 60 -8.84 -3.57 7.75
N LEU A 61 -8.29 -2.40 8.08
CA LEU A 61 -7.61 -2.17 9.36
C LEU A 61 -8.54 -2.42 10.55
N ASP A 62 -9.73 -1.81 10.52
CA ASP A 62 -10.74 -2.00 11.57
C ASP A 62 -11.20 -3.46 11.66
N GLY A 63 -11.28 -4.17 10.53
CA GLY A 63 -11.57 -5.60 10.50
C GLY A 63 -10.51 -6.44 11.20
N LEU A 64 -9.23 -6.24 10.85
CA LEU A 64 -8.10 -6.93 11.46
C LEU A 64 -7.97 -6.60 12.95
N GLU A 65 -8.20 -5.33 13.33
CA GLU A 65 -8.16 -4.92 14.73
C GLU A 65 -9.25 -5.58 15.56
N ARG A 66 -10.50 -5.59 15.07
CA ARG A 66 -11.61 -6.29 15.75
C ARG A 66 -11.30 -7.77 15.92
N GLN A 67 -10.74 -8.42 14.91
CA GLN A 67 -10.37 -9.82 14.94
C GLN A 67 -9.23 -10.07 15.95
N ALA A 68 -8.20 -9.22 15.97
CA ALA A 68 -7.12 -9.29 16.92
C ALA A 68 -7.62 -9.12 18.37
N ARG A 69 -8.49 -8.15 18.62
CA ARG A 69 -9.10 -7.93 19.95
C ARG A 69 -9.96 -9.10 20.40
N ALA A 70 -10.82 -9.62 19.52
CA ALA A 70 -11.72 -10.72 19.85
C ALA A 70 -10.98 -12.00 20.24
N GLN A 71 -9.87 -12.28 19.59
CA GLN A 71 -9.11 -13.49 19.84
C GLN A 71 -8.07 -13.34 20.98
N SER A 72 -7.49 -12.13 21.16
CA SER A 72 -6.45 -11.91 22.17
C SER A 72 -6.91 -12.21 23.59
N GLY A 73 -8.15 -11.87 23.95
CA GLY A 73 -8.72 -12.15 25.28
C GLY A 73 -8.71 -13.64 25.60
N ALA A 74 -9.24 -14.47 24.72
CA ALA A 74 -9.28 -15.91 24.90
C ALA A 74 -7.88 -16.54 25.08
N PHE A 75 -6.87 -16.00 24.37
CA PHE A 75 -5.49 -16.51 24.52
C PHE A 75 -4.83 -16.07 25.83
N VAL A 76 -5.11 -14.86 26.31
CA VAL A 76 -4.59 -14.38 27.60
C VAL A 76 -5.18 -15.22 28.76
N ASP A 77 -6.49 -15.43 28.74
CA ASP A 77 -7.17 -16.23 29.75
C ASP A 77 -6.62 -17.67 29.78
N TYR A 78 -6.44 -18.27 28.61
CA TYR A 78 -5.89 -19.61 28.48
C TYR A 78 -4.43 -19.70 28.95
N PHE A 79 -3.62 -18.67 28.66
CA PHE A 79 -2.23 -18.61 29.14
C PHE A 79 -2.15 -18.53 30.67
N MET A 80 -3.05 -17.77 31.28
CA MET A 80 -3.13 -17.63 32.73
C MET A 80 -3.50 -18.94 33.43
N ASP A 81 -4.41 -19.71 32.82
CA ASP A 81 -4.98 -20.91 33.40
C ASP A 81 -4.09 -22.16 33.20
N GLN A 82 -3.52 -22.31 32.00
CA GLN A 82 -2.88 -23.55 31.54
C GLN A 82 -1.35 -23.47 31.31
N GLY A 83 -0.77 -22.28 31.38
CA GLY A 83 0.66 -22.03 31.16
C GLY A 83 1.13 -22.06 29.70
N PHE A 84 2.44 -21.83 29.52
CA PHE A 84 3.03 -21.59 28.22
C PHE A 84 2.98 -22.78 27.23
N ALA A 85 3.19 -24.00 27.71
CA ALA A 85 3.19 -25.19 26.84
C ALA A 85 1.81 -25.41 26.20
N ASN A 86 0.76 -25.29 27.00
CA ASN A 86 -0.62 -25.44 26.54
C ASN A 86 -1.05 -24.24 25.68
N TYR A 87 -0.53 -23.04 25.93
CA TYR A 87 -0.72 -21.86 25.09
C TYR A 87 -0.24 -22.11 23.66
N LEU A 88 0.96 -22.69 23.46
CA LEU A 88 1.46 -23.01 22.12
C LEU A 88 0.60 -24.06 21.41
N GLN A 89 0.14 -25.07 22.14
CA GLN A 89 -0.77 -26.06 21.57
C GLN A 89 -2.08 -25.40 21.12
N ARG A 90 -2.65 -24.53 21.95
CA ARG A 90 -3.85 -23.77 21.62
C ARG A 90 -3.66 -22.81 20.44
N ALA A 91 -2.50 -22.15 20.38
CA ALA A 91 -2.14 -21.28 19.25
C ALA A 91 -2.06 -22.07 17.93
N ASN A 92 -1.45 -23.25 17.94
CA ASN A 92 -1.39 -24.13 16.78
C ASN A 92 -2.78 -24.63 16.37
N GLN A 93 -3.63 -24.98 17.33
CA GLN A 93 -5.01 -25.37 17.05
C GLN A 93 -5.82 -24.21 16.44
N ALA A 94 -5.74 -23.02 17.01
CA ALA A 94 -6.42 -21.85 16.49
C ALA A 94 -5.98 -21.49 15.06
N ILE A 95 -4.70 -21.65 14.77
CA ILE A 95 -4.14 -21.49 13.41
C ILE A 95 -4.69 -22.55 12.46
N SER A 96 -4.76 -23.80 12.91
CA SER A 96 -5.33 -24.90 12.10
C SER A 96 -6.79 -24.67 11.78
N ASP A 97 -7.56 -24.20 12.75
CA ASP A 97 -9.01 -23.98 12.66
C ASP A 97 -9.36 -22.62 12.00
N TYR A 98 -8.34 -21.77 11.73
CA TYR A 98 -8.57 -20.46 11.17
C TYR A 98 -9.11 -20.52 9.74
N ALA A 99 -10.36 -20.08 9.57
CA ALA A 99 -11.09 -20.26 8.32
C ALA A 99 -10.62 -19.33 7.17
N ASP A 100 -10.11 -18.12 7.49
CA ASP A 100 -9.79 -17.09 6.50
C ASP A 100 -8.29 -17.01 6.16
N LYS A 101 -7.54 -18.11 6.34
CA LYS A 101 -6.08 -18.19 6.14
C LYS A 101 -5.61 -17.89 4.70
N GLU A 102 -6.51 -17.95 3.71
CA GLU A 102 -6.19 -17.59 2.33
C GLU A 102 -6.12 -16.06 2.11
N ARG A 103 -6.82 -15.31 2.94
CA ARG A 103 -6.91 -13.84 2.82
C ARG A 103 -6.14 -13.09 3.88
N VAL A 104 -6.11 -13.66 5.08
CA VAL A 104 -5.49 -13.07 6.25
C VAL A 104 -4.63 -14.11 6.92
N GLU A 105 -3.37 -13.83 7.06
CA GLU A 105 -2.44 -14.66 7.81
C GLU A 105 -2.51 -14.34 9.31
N MET A 106 -2.69 -15.36 10.13
CA MET A 106 -2.60 -15.27 11.58
C MET A 106 -1.23 -15.77 12.05
N GLN A 107 -0.55 -14.98 12.85
CA GLN A 107 0.76 -15.29 13.39
C GLN A 107 0.76 -15.11 14.92
N PHE A 108 1.34 -16.07 15.62
CA PHE A 108 1.69 -15.94 17.03
C PHE A 108 3.19 -15.70 17.15
N LEU A 109 3.57 -14.63 17.85
CA LEU A 109 4.96 -14.26 18.07
C LEU A 109 5.27 -14.22 19.56
N SER A 110 6.51 -14.52 19.90
CA SER A 110 7.02 -14.33 21.26
C SER A 110 7.17 -12.85 21.61
N SER A 111 7.38 -12.53 22.88
CA SER A 111 7.68 -11.17 23.36
C SER A 111 8.95 -10.56 22.73
N VAL A 112 9.83 -11.38 22.17
CA VAL A 112 11.02 -10.90 21.41
C VAL A 112 10.78 -10.83 19.91
N GLY A 113 9.52 -10.97 19.44
CA GLY A 113 9.13 -10.83 18.05
C GLY A 113 9.50 -11.99 17.12
N ARG A 114 9.71 -13.20 17.67
CA ARG A 114 9.94 -14.41 16.85
C ARG A 114 8.63 -15.15 16.61
N ILE A 115 8.40 -15.59 15.39
CA ILE A 115 7.22 -16.39 15.01
C ILE A 115 7.28 -17.73 15.76
N GLN A 116 6.22 -18.04 16.50
CA GLN A 116 6.02 -19.30 17.20
C GLN A 116 5.08 -20.22 16.43
N ALA A 117 4.07 -19.63 15.77
CA ALA A 117 3.13 -20.35 14.93
C ALA A 117 2.54 -19.40 13.87
N SER A 118 2.21 -19.91 12.68
CA SER A 118 1.64 -19.14 11.57
C SER A 118 0.64 -19.99 10.79
N SER A 119 -0.46 -19.36 10.31
CA SER A 119 -1.46 -20.01 9.46
C SER A 119 -0.95 -20.25 8.03
N THR A 120 0.17 -19.63 7.65
CA THR A 120 0.79 -19.80 6.35
C THR A 120 2.06 -20.65 6.47
N SER A 121 2.16 -21.69 5.64
CA SER A 121 3.29 -22.62 5.63
C SER A 121 4.63 -22.02 5.15
N ASN A 122 4.59 -20.85 4.53
CA ASN A 122 5.76 -20.20 3.94
C ASN A 122 6.67 -19.48 4.94
N LEU A 123 6.24 -19.35 6.21
CA LEU A 123 7.04 -18.69 7.24
C LEU A 123 7.69 -19.72 8.17
N THR A 124 8.99 -19.58 8.33
CA THR A 124 9.78 -20.44 9.20
C THR A 124 9.58 -20.03 10.66
N VAL A 125 9.12 -20.94 11.50
CA VAL A 125 9.06 -20.76 12.96
C VAL A 125 10.43 -20.35 13.49
N GLY A 126 10.47 -19.42 14.43
CA GLY A 126 11.70 -18.88 15.01
C GLY A 126 12.28 -17.66 14.29
N THR A 127 11.81 -17.36 13.07
CA THR A 127 12.25 -16.15 12.34
C THR A 127 11.52 -14.89 12.83
N ARG A 128 12.08 -13.72 12.50
CA ARG A 128 11.44 -12.41 12.75
C ARG A 128 10.91 -11.84 11.45
N PRO A 129 9.66 -11.33 11.40
CA PRO A 129 9.13 -10.66 10.20
C PRO A 129 9.90 -9.41 9.80
N GLY A 130 10.46 -8.66 10.74
CA GLY A 130 11.27 -7.47 10.48
C GLY A 130 10.48 -6.18 10.28
N THR A 131 9.21 -6.16 10.67
CA THR A 131 8.33 -4.99 10.57
C THR A 131 8.16 -4.31 11.93
N GLU A 132 7.96 -2.99 11.94
CA GLU A 132 7.96 -2.15 13.15
C GLU A 132 6.73 -2.35 14.05
N ASP A 133 5.62 -2.86 13.52
CA ASP A 133 4.39 -3.10 14.27
C ASP A 133 4.61 -4.02 15.48
N ILE A 134 5.47 -5.01 15.34
CA ILE A 134 5.76 -5.99 16.36
C ILE A 134 6.54 -5.37 17.54
N SER A 135 7.66 -4.72 17.25
CA SER A 135 8.47 -4.04 18.26
C SER A 135 7.68 -2.97 18.99
N ARG A 136 6.94 -2.15 18.20
CA ARG A 136 6.10 -1.09 18.75
C ARG A 136 4.97 -1.64 19.64
N ALA A 137 4.34 -2.76 19.26
CA ALA A 137 3.31 -3.41 20.08
C ALA A 137 3.88 -3.91 21.42
N VAL A 138 5.07 -4.51 21.39
CA VAL A 138 5.75 -5.00 22.61
C VAL A 138 6.17 -3.85 23.52
N GLU A 139 6.79 -2.80 22.97
CA GLU A 139 7.32 -1.67 23.72
C GLU A 139 6.23 -0.80 24.35
N THR A 140 5.16 -0.54 23.60
CA THR A 140 4.08 0.35 24.06
C THR A 140 2.95 -0.37 24.78
N ASN A 141 2.93 -1.71 24.73
CA ASN A 141 1.82 -2.54 25.20
C ASN A 141 0.46 -2.10 24.61
N ARG A 142 0.47 -1.69 23.34
CA ARG A 142 -0.71 -1.25 22.58
C ARG A 142 -0.74 -1.89 21.20
N ILE A 143 -1.93 -1.95 20.63
CA ILE A 143 -2.09 -2.37 19.23
C ILE A 143 -1.24 -1.46 18.34
N SER A 144 -0.50 -2.07 17.42
CA SER A 144 0.33 -1.38 16.46
C SER A 144 0.04 -1.87 15.05
N TYR A 145 0.33 -1.01 14.08
CA TYR A 145 -0.02 -1.21 12.67
C TYR A 145 1.23 -1.04 11.81
N PHE A 146 1.29 -1.83 10.74
CA PHE A 146 2.28 -1.68 9.69
C PHE A 146 1.60 -1.70 8.34
N ARG A 147 1.95 -0.76 7.47
CA ARG A 147 1.56 -0.72 6.07
C ARG A 147 2.79 -0.45 5.23
N GLY A 148 3.18 -1.39 4.40
CA GLY A 148 4.39 -1.25 3.57
C GLY A 148 4.76 -2.55 2.89
N ALA A 149 5.95 -2.57 2.29
CA ALA A 149 6.50 -3.76 1.69
C ALA A 149 7.00 -4.72 2.79
N ASP A 150 6.62 -5.98 2.71
CA ASP A 150 7.18 -7.04 3.55
C ASP A 150 8.68 -7.16 3.26
N PRO A 151 9.55 -7.10 4.28
CA PRO A 151 11.00 -7.14 4.07
C PRO A 151 11.53 -8.42 3.42
N LYS A 152 10.77 -9.53 3.49
CA LYS A 152 11.17 -10.83 2.94
C LYS A 152 10.64 -11.07 1.54
N THR A 153 9.37 -10.69 1.29
CA THR A 153 8.70 -10.98 0.02
C THR A 153 8.62 -9.78 -0.91
N GLY A 154 8.82 -8.56 -0.40
CA GLY A 154 8.59 -7.30 -1.12
C GLY A 154 7.11 -6.99 -1.40
N GLU A 155 6.20 -7.84 -0.95
CA GLU A 155 4.77 -7.68 -1.16
C GLU A 155 4.22 -6.54 -0.28
N GLN A 156 3.30 -5.73 -0.83
CA GLN A 156 2.60 -4.70 -0.06
C GLN A 156 1.61 -5.37 0.89
N ILE A 157 1.81 -5.18 2.17
CA ILE A 157 1.00 -5.78 3.24
C ILE A 157 0.41 -4.72 4.17
N LEU A 158 -0.67 -5.12 4.82
CA LEU A 158 -1.22 -4.45 6.00
C LEU A 158 -1.16 -5.44 7.16
N ALA A 159 -0.54 -5.05 8.26
CA ALA A 159 -0.43 -5.89 9.45
C ALA A 159 -0.95 -5.16 10.69
N VAL A 160 -1.56 -5.91 11.57
CA VAL A 160 -2.03 -5.46 12.89
C VAL A 160 -1.43 -6.39 13.93
N SER A 161 -0.69 -5.83 14.88
CA SER A 161 -0.04 -6.53 15.98
C SER A 161 -0.69 -6.17 17.32
N HIS A 162 -1.28 -7.15 17.97
CA HIS A 162 -1.93 -7.01 19.28
C HIS A 162 -1.06 -7.68 20.35
N PRO A 163 -0.58 -6.95 21.38
CA PRO A 163 0.19 -7.53 22.47
C PRO A 163 -0.69 -8.42 23.32
N LEU A 164 -0.20 -9.59 23.68
CA LEU A 164 -0.81 -10.49 24.64
C LEU A 164 -0.16 -10.23 26.00
N THR A 165 -0.93 -9.64 26.92
CA THR A 165 -0.43 -9.13 28.20
C THR A 165 -0.95 -9.94 29.35
N VAL A 166 -0.06 -10.45 30.19
CA VAL A 166 -0.36 -11.17 31.42
C VAL A 166 0.33 -10.47 32.58
N ASN A 167 -0.43 -10.09 33.59
CA ASN A 167 0.09 -9.37 34.78
C ASN A 167 0.92 -8.11 34.38
N GLY A 168 0.47 -7.35 33.36
CA GLY A 168 1.14 -6.14 32.90
C GLY A 168 2.39 -6.36 32.04
N LYS A 169 2.80 -7.61 31.79
CA LYS A 169 3.93 -7.96 30.94
C LYS A 169 3.47 -8.55 29.62
N VAL A 170 4.07 -8.12 28.52
CA VAL A 170 3.80 -8.70 27.19
C VAL A 170 4.46 -10.08 27.11
N VAL A 171 3.66 -11.13 27.00
CA VAL A 171 4.10 -12.53 26.90
C VAL A 171 4.23 -12.98 25.45
N GLY A 172 3.54 -12.30 24.52
CA GLY A 172 3.56 -12.58 23.11
C GLY A 172 2.82 -11.52 22.31
N VAL A 173 2.74 -11.71 21.00
CA VAL A 173 1.99 -10.84 20.08
C VAL A 173 1.15 -11.72 19.17
N LEU A 174 -0.14 -11.40 19.08
CA LEU A 174 -1.04 -11.93 18.06
C LEU A 174 -1.06 -10.95 16.88
N ARG A 175 -0.63 -11.42 15.72
CA ARG A 175 -0.48 -10.59 14.52
C ARG A 175 -1.35 -11.11 13.40
N PHE A 176 -2.06 -10.20 12.75
CA PHE A 176 -2.81 -10.47 11.51
C PHE A 176 -2.19 -9.72 10.36
N VAL A 177 -1.96 -10.41 9.25
CA VAL A 177 -1.34 -9.85 8.04
C VAL A 177 -2.22 -10.13 6.84
N THR A 178 -2.44 -9.13 6.01
CA THR A 178 -3.16 -9.28 4.74
C THR A 178 -2.41 -8.62 3.61
N SER A 179 -2.49 -9.24 2.42
CA SER A 179 -1.92 -8.71 1.19
C SER A 179 -2.77 -7.58 0.63
N LEU A 180 -2.13 -6.50 0.23
CA LEU A 180 -2.77 -5.38 -0.46
C LEU A 180 -2.78 -5.55 -1.99
N ARG A 181 -2.29 -6.68 -2.50
CA ARG A 181 -2.14 -6.93 -3.93
C ARG A 181 -3.49 -6.85 -4.67
N GLN A 182 -4.52 -7.47 -4.14
CA GLN A 182 -5.86 -7.45 -4.76
C GLN A 182 -6.46 -6.05 -4.82
N VAL A 183 -6.32 -5.27 -3.74
CA VAL A 183 -6.80 -3.88 -3.68
C VAL A 183 -6.07 -3.02 -4.71
N ASN A 184 -4.75 -3.15 -4.80
CA ASN A 184 -3.94 -2.40 -5.75
C ASN A 184 -4.27 -2.73 -7.21
N VAL A 185 -4.56 -4.00 -7.54
CA VAL A 185 -5.00 -4.42 -8.89
C VAL A 185 -6.37 -3.83 -9.20
N GLN A 186 -7.32 -3.87 -8.28
CA GLN A 186 -8.66 -3.35 -8.49
C GLN A 186 -8.68 -1.84 -8.68
N VAL A 187 -7.90 -1.10 -7.88
CA VAL A 187 -7.72 0.36 -8.04
C VAL A 187 -7.11 0.68 -9.42
N ARG A 188 -6.06 -0.04 -9.85
CA ARG A 188 -5.44 0.16 -11.17
C ARG A 188 -6.42 -0.11 -12.31
N MET A 189 -7.22 -1.17 -12.23
CA MET A 189 -8.23 -1.49 -13.25
C MET A 189 -9.32 -0.42 -13.33
N THR A 190 -9.77 0.10 -12.19
CA THR A 190 -10.75 1.18 -12.14
C THR A 190 -10.21 2.46 -12.78
N VAL A 191 -8.98 2.85 -12.43
CA VAL A 191 -8.31 4.01 -13.04
C VAL A 191 -8.16 3.84 -14.55
N LEU A 192 -7.73 2.65 -15.00
CA LEU A 192 -7.56 2.35 -16.42
C LEU A 192 -8.89 2.40 -17.18
N ALA A 193 -9.96 1.86 -16.60
CA ALA A 193 -11.30 1.90 -17.19
C ALA A 193 -11.80 3.35 -17.36
N VAL A 194 -11.58 4.20 -16.35
CA VAL A 194 -11.98 5.60 -16.42
C VAL A 194 -11.17 6.39 -17.46
N VAL A 195 -9.86 6.13 -17.55
CA VAL A 195 -9.01 6.75 -18.59
C VAL A 195 -9.47 6.32 -19.98
N LEU A 196 -9.84 5.05 -20.18
CA LEU A 196 -10.36 4.53 -21.46
C LEU A 196 -11.71 5.15 -21.85
N VAL A 197 -12.59 5.41 -20.89
CA VAL A 197 -13.89 6.07 -21.15
C VAL A 197 -13.72 7.57 -21.45
N ALA A 198 -12.64 8.18 -20.97
CA ALA A 198 -12.34 9.61 -21.15
C ALA A 198 -11.60 9.92 -22.48
N LEU A 199 -11.07 8.93 -23.19
CA LEU A 199 -10.40 9.02 -24.50
C LEU A 199 -11.37 8.88 -25.65
#